data_020a4aa565bc496f82dfabd875f5af31
#
_entry.id   020a4aa565bc496f82dfabd875f5af31
#
_cell.length_a   1.000
_cell.length_b   1.000
_cell.length_c   1.000
_cell.angle_alpha   90.00
_cell.angle_beta   90.00
_cell.angle_gamma   90.00
#
_symmetry.space_group_name_H-M   'P 1'
#
loop_
_entity.id
_entity.type
_entity.pdbx_description
1 polymer ?
#
loop_
_entity_poly.entity_id
_entity_poly.type
_entity_poly.pdbx_seq_one_letter_code
_entity_poly.pdbx_strand_id
1 'polypeptide(L)'
;MSALHDSAPAKVNLCLYVGQTREDGRHDLVSIFQPIALTDEVELQPGGLGSAMDRVICPGVDGENLAALALRRFRERTGWDGGPVRIRIEKRIPIAAGMAGGSADAGAALRLVARAAGIEDDALLREIGAGLGADVAAQVRPRRYMATGAGERLTPLPPPVPYGVLVIPSHLELSTADVYTEFDRQGLQRDAADLAARLREVSTAAADLPDELIGNDLEPAARALCPEIDEALVMAREVGAHHALVCGSGPTVIGLFADLQGARGAAARLSERKPRPVAVAPWGAML
;
A
#
# COMPACT_ATOMS: atom_id res chain seq x y z
N MET A 1 8.24 -29.54 -6.52
CA MET A 1 7.32 -28.48 -6.03
C MET A 1 6.53 -27.99 -7.24
N SER A 2 5.21 -27.94 -7.18
CA SER A 2 4.35 -27.29 -8.20
C SER A 2 4.47 -25.76 -8.07
N ALA A 3 4.09 -25.03 -9.12
CA ALA A 3 3.98 -23.58 -9.06
C ALA A 3 2.95 -23.17 -7.99
N LEU A 4 3.29 -22.12 -7.22
CA LEU A 4 2.41 -21.51 -6.23
C LEU A 4 2.08 -20.09 -6.69
N HIS A 5 0.83 -19.67 -6.49
CA HIS A 5 0.34 -18.34 -6.89
C HIS A 5 -0.24 -17.62 -5.69
N ASP A 6 -0.11 -16.29 -5.70
CA ASP A 6 -0.70 -15.40 -4.72
C ASP A 6 -0.96 -14.03 -5.33
N SER A 7 -1.92 -13.30 -4.78
CA SER A 7 -2.21 -11.92 -5.17
C SER A 7 -1.63 -10.95 -4.15
N ALA A 8 -1.04 -9.86 -4.64
CA ALA A 8 -0.43 -8.79 -3.86
C ALA A 8 -1.30 -7.51 -3.96
N PRO A 9 -2.26 -7.27 -3.04
CA PRO A 9 -3.17 -6.14 -3.15
C PRO A 9 -2.47 -4.82 -2.82
N ALA A 10 -2.77 -3.78 -3.61
CA ALA A 10 -2.44 -2.41 -3.26
C ALA A 10 -3.10 -2.00 -1.94
N LYS A 11 -2.55 -1.00 -1.25
CA LYS A 11 -3.23 -0.36 -0.12
C LYS A 11 -3.44 1.13 -0.40
N VAL A 12 -4.47 1.67 0.19
CA VAL A 12 -4.69 3.12 0.30
C VAL A 12 -4.74 3.52 1.77
N ASN A 13 -4.51 4.81 2.04
CA ASN A 13 -4.72 5.38 3.36
C ASN A 13 -6.08 6.09 3.33
N LEU A 14 -7.05 5.66 4.15
CA LEU A 14 -8.33 6.37 4.29
C LEU A 14 -8.15 7.64 5.13
N CYS A 15 -7.27 7.57 6.12
CA CYS A 15 -6.73 8.75 6.79
C CYS A 15 -5.21 8.59 6.93
N LEU A 16 -4.50 9.71 6.95
CA LEU A 16 -3.06 9.75 7.25
C LEU A 16 -2.77 11.06 7.98
N TYR A 17 -2.65 10.97 9.29
CA TYR A 17 -2.27 12.08 10.17
C TYR A 17 -0.82 11.91 10.57
N VAL A 18 -0.03 12.98 10.42
CA VAL A 18 1.43 12.93 10.56
C VAL A 18 1.88 13.88 11.65
N GLY A 19 2.54 13.33 12.67
CA GLY A 19 3.09 14.04 13.80
C GLY A 19 4.53 14.51 13.57
N GLN A 20 5.18 14.83 14.69
CA GLN A 20 6.55 15.31 14.70
C GLN A 20 7.55 14.23 14.27
N THR A 21 8.71 14.68 13.80
CA THR A 21 9.84 13.81 13.49
C THR A 21 10.39 13.18 14.78
N ARG A 22 10.62 11.88 14.76
CA ARG A 22 11.18 11.08 15.84
C ARG A 22 12.72 11.11 15.82
N GLU A 23 13.34 10.61 16.88
CA GLU A 23 14.81 10.48 16.95
C GLU A 23 15.40 9.58 15.84
N ASP A 24 14.61 8.63 15.32
CA ASP A 24 15.00 7.75 14.21
C ASP A 24 14.82 8.37 12.81
N GLY A 25 14.45 9.66 12.76
CA GLY A 25 14.24 10.42 11.52
C GLY A 25 12.91 10.14 10.81
N ARG A 26 12.07 9.27 11.37
CA ARG A 26 10.71 9.01 10.86
C ARG A 26 9.68 9.84 11.64
N HIS A 27 8.46 9.93 11.12
CA HIS A 27 7.35 10.61 11.78
C HIS A 27 6.45 9.63 12.52
N ASP A 28 5.93 10.05 13.67
CA ASP A 28 4.77 9.37 14.23
C ASP A 28 3.55 9.62 13.34
N LEU A 29 2.72 8.61 13.14
CA LEU A 29 1.52 8.72 12.34
C LEU A 29 0.32 7.98 12.95
N VAL A 30 -0.86 8.37 12.51
CA VAL A 30 -2.11 7.62 12.69
C VAL A 30 -2.74 7.47 11.31
N SER A 31 -2.99 6.23 10.90
CA SER A 31 -3.56 5.95 9.58
C SER A 31 -4.46 4.71 9.60
N ILE A 32 -5.42 4.67 8.68
CA ILE A 32 -6.10 3.44 8.31
C ILE A 32 -5.54 2.95 6.98
N PHE A 33 -4.84 1.81 7.03
CA PHE A 33 -4.41 1.07 5.85
C PHE A 33 -5.57 0.21 5.36
N GLN A 34 -6.02 0.48 4.16
CA GLN A 34 -7.09 -0.27 3.49
C GLN A 34 -6.56 -0.92 2.22
N PRO A 35 -6.36 -2.25 2.21
CA PRO A 35 -6.08 -2.96 0.96
C PRO A 35 -7.27 -2.87 0.01
N ILE A 36 -6.98 -2.79 -1.30
CA ILE A 36 -7.98 -2.70 -2.37
C ILE A 36 -7.77 -3.79 -3.41
N ALA A 37 -8.80 -4.10 -4.18
CA ALA A 37 -8.80 -5.18 -5.18
C ALA A 37 -8.08 -4.79 -6.50
N LEU A 38 -7.04 -3.95 -6.42
CA LEU A 38 -6.04 -3.73 -7.45
C LEU A 38 -4.79 -4.53 -7.03
N THR A 39 -4.49 -5.61 -7.74
CA THR A 39 -3.49 -6.59 -7.29
C THR A 39 -2.44 -6.84 -8.34
N ASP A 40 -1.18 -6.97 -7.91
CA ASP A 40 -0.16 -7.65 -8.68
C ASP A 40 -0.32 -9.15 -8.51
N GLU A 41 0.06 -9.92 -9.52
CA GLU A 41 0.07 -11.38 -9.46
C GLU A 41 1.49 -11.87 -9.24
N VAL A 42 1.67 -12.73 -8.25
CA VAL A 42 2.97 -13.25 -7.85
C VAL A 42 2.96 -14.78 -7.96
N GLU A 43 3.90 -15.30 -8.72
CA GLU A 43 4.09 -16.74 -8.93
C GLU A 43 5.46 -17.17 -8.41
N LEU A 44 5.50 -18.25 -7.61
CA LEU A 44 6.73 -18.91 -7.18
C LEU A 44 6.85 -20.27 -7.84
N GLN A 45 7.96 -20.50 -8.50
CA GLN A 45 8.29 -21.76 -9.16
C GLN A 45 9.65 -22.30 -8.66
N PRO A 46 9.91 -23.60 -8.75
CA PRO A 46 11.27 -24.13 -8.62
C PRO A 46 12.21 -23.44 -9.61
N GLY A 47 13.44 -23.18 -9.21
CA GLY A 47 14.49 -22.79 -10.15
C GLY A 47 14.62 -23.84 -11.27
N GLY A 48 14.83 -23.40 -12.51
CA GLY A 48 15.03 -24.33 -13.63
C GLY A 48 16.26 -25.23 -13.43
N LEU A 49 16.36 -26.31 -14.22
CA LEU A 49 17.53 -27.19 -14.23
C LEU A 49 18.83 -26.37 -14.38
N GLY A 50 19.78 -26.58 -13.46
CA GLY A 50 21.04 -25.84 -13.42
C GLY A 50 20.98 -24.44 -12.80
N SER A 51 19.84 -24.02 -12.24
CA SER A 51 19.79 -22.75 -11.50
C SER A 51 20.61 -22.84 -10.21
N ALA A 52 21.56 -21.93 -10.04
CA ALA A 52 22.46 -21.89 -8.87
C ALA A 52 21.94 -20.93 -7.77
N MET A 53 20.95 -20.07 -8.07
CA MET A 53 20.47 -19.03 -7.15
C MET A 53 19.00 -18.71 -7.39
N ASP A 54 18.40 -18.08 -6.38
CA ASP A 54 17.05 -17.52 -6.47
C ASP A 54 17.00 -16.39 -7.50
N ARG A 55 15.84 -16.22 -8.15
CA ARG A 55 15.59 -15.14 -9.10
C ARG A 55 14.23 -14.52 -8.86
N VAL A 56 14.18 -13.18 -8.89
CA VAL A 56 12.93 -12.43 -8.98
C VAL A 56 12.88 -11.74 -10.34
N ILE A 57 11.79 -11.93 -11.06
CA ILE A 57 11.53 -11.36 -12.38
C ILE A 57 10.32 -10.43 -12.23
N CYS A 58 10.55 -9.14 -12.35
CA CYS A 58 9.54 -8.10 -12.25
C CYS A 58 9.74 -7.09 -13.39
N PRO A 59 9.16 -7.31 -14.56
CA PRO A 59 9.33 -6.41 -15.70
C PRO A 59 8.89 -4.98 -15.37
N GLY A 60 9.68 -3.99 -15.77
CA GLY A 60 9.42 -2.57 -15.53
C GLY A 60 9.87 -2.05 -14.16
N VAL A 61 10.50 -2.89 -13.34
CA VAL A 61 11.12 -2.48 -12.08
C VAL A 61 12.63 -2.69 -12.18
N ASP A 62 13.37 -1.60 -12.16
CA ASP A 62 14.82 -1.62 -12.14
C ASP A 62 15.36 -1.49 -10.71
N GLY A 63 16.56 -2.06 -10.47
CA GLY A 63 17.24 -2.00 -9.18
C GLY A 63 16.84 -3.09 -8.18
N GLU A 64 17.02 -2.80 -6.89
CA GLU A 64 16.78 -3.77 -5.82
C GLU A 64 15.27 -3.97 -5.59
N ASN A 65 14.80 -5.21 -5.77
CA ASN A 65 13.39 -5.58 -5.62
C ASN A 65 13.11 -6.07 -4.20
N LEU A 66 12.10 -5.49 -3.53
CA LEU A 66 11.73 -5.86 -2.15
C LEU A 66 11.33 -7.34 -2.01
N ALA A 67 10.75 -7.96 -3.04
CA ALA A 67 10.44 -9.39 -3.01
C ALA A 67 11.72 -10.25 -3.03
N ALA A 68 12.80 -9.78 -3.70
CA ALA A 68 14.09 -10.46 -3.64
C ALA A 68 14.74 -10.32 -2.26
N LEU A 69 14.66 -9.13 -1.65
CA LEU A 69 15.10 -8.93 -0.27
C LEU A 69 14.31 -9.81 0.71
N ALA A 70 12.98 -9.87 0.55
CA ALA A 70 12.10 -10.69 1.37
C ALA A 70 12.48 -12.18 1.32
N LEU A 71 12.70 -12.72 0.12
CA LEU A 71 13.15 -14.10 -0.07
C LEU A 71 14.50 -14.36 0.62
N ARG A 72 15.47 -13.45 0.43
CA ARG A 72 16.79 -13.56 1.06
C ARG A 72 16.67 -13.55 2.60
N ARG A 73 15.93 -12.59 3.16
CA ARG A 73 15.70 -12.50 4.61
C ARG A 73 14.96 -13.70 5.18
N PHE A 74 14.01 -14.25 4.42
CA PHE A 74 13.32 -15.47 4.81
C PHE A 74 14.29 -16.64 4.95
N ARG A 75 15.18 -16.87 3.96
CA ARG A 75 16.21 -17.92 4.05
C ARG A 75 17.16 -17.73 5.21
N GLU A 76 17.64 -16.49 5.41
CA GLU A 76 18.55 -16.14 6.53
C GLU A 76 17.91 -16.43 7.90
N ARG A 77 16.62 -16.12 8.06
CA ARG A 77 15.91 -16.26 9.34
C ARG A 77 15.44 -17.67 9.65
N THR A 78 15.11 -18.45 8.65
CA THR A 78 14.52 -19.78 8.80
C THR A 78 15.54 -20.91 8.61
N GLY A 79 16.66 -20.64 7.96
CA GLY A 79 17.59 -21.68 7.51
C GLY A 79 17.02 -22.55 6.40
N TRP A 80 15.92 -22.12 5.71
CA TRP A 80 15.32 -22.90 4.67
C TRP A 80 16.28 -23.17 3.52
N ASP A 81 16.64 -24.44 3.31
CA ASP A 81 17.59 -24.96 2.33
C ASP A 81 16.93 -25.54 1.07
N GLY A 82 15.62 -25.32 0.91
CA GLY A 82 14.92 -25.66 -0.34
C GLY A 82 15.66 -25.09 -1.54
N GLY A 83 15.75 -25.87 -2.62
CA GLY A 83 16.53 -25.49 -3.81
C GLY A 83 16.19 -24.10 -4.33
N PRO A 84 16.95 -23.58 -5.31
CA PRO A 84 16.69 -22.27 -5.89
C PRO A 84 15.24 -22.12 -6.38
N VAL A 85 14.65 -20.95 -6.18
CA VAL A 85 13.32 -20.61 -6.63
C VAL A 85 13.33 -19.43 -7.60
N ARG A 86 12.28 -19.36 -8.42
CA ARG A 86 12.01 -18.22 -9.27
C ARG A 86 10.66 -17.60 -8.88
N ILE A 87 10.66 -16.32 -8.54
CA ILE A 87 9.46 -15.53 -8.32
C ILE A 87 9.23 -14.67 -9.57
N ARG A 88 8.06 -14.75 -10.16
CA ARG A 88 7.60 -13.86 -11.23
C ARG A 88 6.51 -12.96 -10.71
N ILE A 89 6.63 -11.66 -11.00
CA ILE A 89 5.67 -10.63 -10.59
C ILE A 89 5.11 -9.99 -11.86
N GLU A 90 3.78 -10.02 -11.99
CA GLU A 90 3.05 -9.28 -13.03
C GLU A 90 2.46 -8.02 -12.40
N LYS A 91 3.03 -6.86 -12.76
CA LYS A 91 2.63 -5.56 -12.20
C LYS A 91 1.34 -5.04 -12.82
N ARG A 92 0.38 -4.70 -11.96
CA ARG A 92 -0.85 -3.98 -12.27
C ARG A 92 -1.02 -2.76 -11.37
N ILE A 93 -0.39 -2.77 -10.20
CA ILE A 93 -0.29 -1.62 -9.32
C ILE A 93 0.73 -0.65 -9.93
N PRO A 94 0.38 0.61 -10.19
CA PRO A 94 1.32 1.59 -10.72
C PRO A 94 2.55 1.73 -9.82
N ILE A 95 3.73 1.83 -10.45
CA ILE A 95 5.01 1.96 -9.74
C ILE A 95 5.11 3.37 -9.15
N ALA A 96 5.73 3.49 -7.97
CA ALA A 96 5.95 4.76 -7.25
C ALA A 96 4.66 5.60 -7.03
N ALA A 97 3.52 4.95 -6.89
CA ALA A 97 2.19 5.56 -6.88
C ALA A 97 1.61 5.81 -5.47
N GLY A 98 2.39 5.65 -4.40
CA GLY A 98 1.91 5.81 -3.01
C GLY A 98 1.02 4.65 -2.50
N MET A 99 0.86 3.56 -3.28
CA MET A 99 -0.03 2.44 -2.99
C MET A 99 0.68 1.18 -2.45
N ALA A 100 1.94 1.30 -2.05
CA ALA A 100 2.75 0.22 -1.46
C ALA A 100 2.86 -1.06 -2.34
N GLY A 101 2.89 -0.94 -3.69
CA GLY A 101 2.94 -2.08 -4.60
C GLY A 101 4.15 -2.99 -4.37
N GLY A 102 5.36 -2.43 -4.22
CA GLY A 102 6.56 -3.22 -3.92
C GLY A 102 6.50 -3.93 -2.57
N SER A 103 5.85 -3.31 -1.57
CA SER A 103 5.62 -3.93 -0.26
C SER A 103 4.59 -5.06 -0.34
N ALA A 104 3.58 -4.91 -1.20
CA ALA A 104 2.60 -5.95 -1.48
C ALA A 104 3.26 -7.17 -2.14
N ASP A 105 4.13 -6.94 -3.13
CA ASP A 105 4.92 -7.99 -3.78
C ASP A 105 5.80 -8.75 -2.77
N ALA A 106 6.49 -8.02 -1.88
CA ALA A 106 7.32 -8.61 -0.83
C ALA A 106 6.50 -9.44 0.16
N GLY A 107 5.34 -8.94 0.58
CA GLY A 107 4.41 -9.67 1.43
C GLY A 107 3.91 -10.97 0.78
N ALA A 108 3.54 -10.92 -0.50
CA ALA A 108 3.14 -12.10 -1.27
C ALA A 108 4.31 -13.10 -1.44
N ALA A 109 5.52 -12.61 -1.71
CA ALA A 109 6.72 -13.44 -1.78
C ALA A 109 6.98 -14.18 -0.46
N LEU A 110 6.85 -13.51 0.69
CA LEU A 110 6.97 -14.15 2.02
C LEU A 110 5.92 -15.24 2.23
N ARG A 111 4.66 -14.99 1.88
CA ARG A 111 3.59 -16.01 1.98
C ARG A 111 3.86 -17.21 1.08
N LEU A 112 4.32 -16.96 -0.15
CA LEU A 112 4.61 -18.02 -1.12
C LEU A 112 5.79 -18.90 -0.68
N VAL A 113 6.89 -18.28 -0.24
CA VAL A 113 8.06 -19.04 0.20
C VAL A 113 7.80 -19.80 1.50
N ALA A 114 7.02 -19.21 2.43
CA ALA A 114 6.60 -19.90 3.65
C ALA A 114 5.75 -21.13 3.35
N ARG A 115 4.78 -21.03 2.42
CA ARG A 115 4.01 -22.19 1.93
C ARG A 115 4.91 -23.24 1.28
N ALA A 116 5.90 -22.83 0.50
CA ALA A 116 6.87 -23.74 -0.12
C ALA A 116 7.75 -24.45 0.91
N ALA A 117 8.07 -23.77 2.00
CA ALA A 117 8.87 -24.28 3.11
C ALA A 117 8.05 -25.09 4.14
N GLY A 118 6.71 -25.08 4.06
CA GLY A 118 5.85 -25.68 5.08
C GLY A 118 5.87 -24.94 6.43
N ILE A 119 6.17 -23.63 6.43
CA ILE A 119 6.22 -22.79 7.61
C ILE A 119 4.92 -22.00 7.73
N GLU A 120 4.18 -22.23 8.83
CA GLU A 120 2.92 -21.54 9.15
C GLU A 120 3.12 -20.63 10.38
N ASP A 121 3.96 -19.60 10.23
CA ASP A 121 4.28 -18.65 11.31
C ASP A 121 4.16 -17.22 10.81
N ASP A 122 2.96 -16.65 10.95
CA ASP A 122 2.69 -15.27 10.56
C ASP A 122 3.46 -14.24 11.41
N ALA A 123 3.81 -14.57 12.65
CA ALA A 123 4.55 -13.66 13.50
C ALA A 123 5.99 -13.51 12.99
N LEU A 124 6.62 -14.63 12.62
CA LEU A 124 7.92 -14.64 11.96
C LEU A 124 7.88 -13.90 10.63
N LEU A 125 6.88 -14.13 9.79
CA LEU A 125 6.77 -13.43 8.50
C LEU A 125 6.60 -11.92 8.68
N ARG A 126 5.82 -11.49 9.69
CA ARG A 126 5.67 -10.06 10.01
C ARG A 126 6.96 -9.46 10.56
N GLU A 127 7.71 -10.19 11.37
CA GLU A 127 9.03 -9.75 11.86
C GLU A 127 9.99 -9.52 10.68
N ILE A 128 10.06 -10.47 9.74
CA ILE A 128 10.86 -10.35 8.52
C ILE A 128 10.38 -9.13 7.70
N GLY A 129 9.07 -9.00 7.51
CA GLY A 129 8.45 -7.90 6.78
C GLY A 129 8.72 -6.54 7.41
N ALA A 130 8.66 -6.42 8.73
CA ALA A 130 8.95 -5.19 9.46
C ALA A 130 10.41 -4.72 9.28
N GLY A 131 11.34 -5.65 9.14
CA GLY A 131 12.74 -5.36 8.80
C GLY A 131 12.94 -4.83 7.38
N LEU A 132 11.94 -4.96 6.50
CA LEU A 132 11.94 -4.45 5.12
C LEU A 132 11.13 -3.15 4.98
N GLY A 133 10.16 -2.92 5.87
CA GLY A 133 9.32 -1.74 5.88
C GLY A 133 7.97 -1.98 6.55
N ALA A 134 7.38 -0.91 7.11
CA ALA A 134 6.10 -0.98 7.81
C ALA A 134 4.97 -1.53 6.91
N ASP A 135 4.90 -1.09 5.66
CA ASP A 135 3.93 -1.57 4.69
C ASP A 135 4.11 -3.06 4.34
N VAL A 136 5.35 -3.59 4.35
CA VAL A 136 5.60 -5.02 4.10
C VAL A 136 5.00 -5.88 5.22
N ALA A 137 5.17 -5.48 6.47
CA ALA A 137 4.57 -6.18 7.62
C ALA A 137 3.03 -6.24 7.52
N ALA A 138 2.39 -5.15 7.09
CA ALA A 138 0.94 -5.11 6.85
C ALA A 138 0.52 -6.04 5.70
N GLN A 139 1.36 -6.18 4.68
CA GLN A 139 1.10 -6.98 3.49
C GLN A 139 1.39 -8.49 3.66
N VAL A 140 1.98 -8.91 4.78
CA VAL A 140 2.07 -10.34 5.15
C VAL A 140 0.68 -10.95 5.32
N ARG A 141 -0.25 -10.22 5.91
CA ARG A 141 -1.68 -10.54 5.94
C ARG A 141 -2.49 -9.33 5.49
N PRO A 142 -2.74 -9.17 4.18
CA PRO A 142 -3.46 -8.02 3.66
C PRO A 142 -4.87 -7.94 4.23
N ARG A 143 -5.10 -6.98 5.11
CA ARG A 143 -6.39 -6.67 5.71
C ARG A 143 -6.40 -5.22 6.19
N ARG A 144 -7.56 -4.73 6.59
CA ARG A 144 -7.68 -3.40 7.18
C ARG A 144 -6.95 -3.33 8.51
N TYR A 145 -6.11 -2.30 8.67
CA TYR A 145 -5.36 -2.01 9.89
C TYR A 145 -5.48 -0.55 10.29
N MET A 146 -5.53 -0.30 11.59
CA MET A 146 -5.06 0.96 12.13
C MET A 146 -3.55 0.86 12.32
N ALA A 147 -2.80 1.78 11.71
CA ALA A 147 -1.36 1.87 11.78
C ALA A 147 -0.97 3.08 12.64
N THR A 148 -0.03 2.87 13.58
CA THR A 148 0.51 3.89 14.47
C THR A 148 2.03 3.75 14.61
N GLY A 149 2.69 4.62 15.38
CA GLY A 149 4.13 4.75 15.37
C GLY A 149 4.55 5.36 14.03
N ALA A 150 5.59 4.87 13.38
CA ALA A 150 5.92 5.23 12.00
C ALA A 150 5.23 4.27 10.98
N GLY A 151 4.08 3.69 11.35
CA GLY A 151 3.32 2.73 10.56
C GLY A 151 3.59 1.26 10.90
N GLU A 152 4.53 0.99 11.80
CA GLU A 152 4.94 -0.36 12.19
C GLU A 152 4.00 -1.03 13.19
N ARG A 153 3.22 -0.25 13.95
CA ARG A 153 2.27 -0.78 14.93
C ARG A 153 0.92 -0.98 14.29
N LEU A 154 0.59 -2.22 14.01
CA LEU A 154 -0.60 -2.60 13.24
C LEU A 154 -1.66 -3.23 14.15
N THR A 155 -2.80 -2.55 14.29
CA THR A 155 -3.98 -3.09 14.98
C THR A 155 -5.00 -3.53 13.93
N PRO A 156 -5.35 -4.83 13.86
CA PRO A 156 -6.36 -5.31 12.92
C PRO A 156 -7.71 -4.65 13.16
N LEU A 157 -8.39 -4.28 12.07
CA LEU A 157 -9.73 -3.70 12.10
C LEU A 157 -10.74 -4.65 11.43
N PRO A 158 -12.04 -4.52 11.74
CA PRO A 158 -13.10 -5.21 11.03
C PRO A 158 -13.06 -4.92 9.52
N PRO A 159 -13.55 -5.84 8.69
CA PRO A 159 -13.77 -5.57 7.27
C PRO A 159 -14.64 -4.31 7.09
N PRO A 160 -14.39 -3.48 6.08
CA PRO A 160 -15.22 -2.31 5.84
C PRO A 160 -16.60 -2.72 5.31
N VAL A 161 -17.58 -1.85 5.49
CA VAL A 161 -18.80 -1.87 4.67
C VAL A 161 -18.36 -1.74 3.20
N PRO A 162 -18.97 -2.44 2.24
CA PRO A 162 -18.61 -2.32 0.83
C PRO A 162 -18.78 -0.88 0.32
N TYR A 163 -17.76 -0.38 -0.38
CA TYR A 163 -17.78 0.91 -1.08
C TYR A 163 -16.94 0.83 -2.36
N GLY A 164 -16.96 1.88 -3.18
CA GLY A 164 -16.17 1.94 -4.40
C GLY A 164 -14.95 2.83 -4.25
N VAL A 165 -13.83 2.42 -4.82
CA VAL A 165 -12.59 3.22 -4.92
C VAL A 165 -12.25 3.44 -6.39
N LEU A 166 -12.23 4.68 -6.83
CA LEU A 166 -11.65 5.10 -8.09
C LEU A 166 -10.18 5.41 -7.86
N VAL A 167 -9.29 4.75 -8.57
CA VAL A 167 -7.86 5.04 -8.59
C VAL A 167 -7.55 5.84 -9.86
N ILE A 168 -6.99 7.02 -9.71
CA ILE A 168 -6.53 7.88 -10.81
C ILE A 168 -4.99 7.93 -10.75
N PRO A 169 -4.30 7.08 -11.53
CA PRO A 169 -2.85 7.04 -11.52
C PRO A 169 -2.24 8.29 -12.18
N SER A 170 -0.99 8.59 -11.84
CA SER A 170 -0.16 9.60 -12.52
C SER A 170 0.90 8.94 -13.39
N HIS A 171 1.43 9.68 -14.37
CA HIS A 171 2.66 9.33 -15.10
C HIS A 171 3.93 9.73 -14.32
N LEU A 172 3.76 10.62 -13.36
CA LEU A 172 4.85 11.14 -12.56
C LEU A 172 5.10 10.24 -11.35
N GLU A 173 6.29 10.28 -10.87
CA GLU A 173 6.72 9.58 -9.66
C GLU A 173 7.06 10.61 -8.59
N LEU A 174 6.67 10.36 -7.34
CA LEU A 174 7.08 11.13 -6.19
C LEU A 174 7.86 10.25 -5.23
N SER A 175 9.03 10.74 -4.82
CA SER A 175 9.78 10.13 -3.73
C SER A 175 9.07 10.39 -2.41
N THR A 176 8.77 9.34 -1.66
CA THR A 176 8.20 9.48 -0.30
C THR A 176 9.08 10.36 0.59
N ALA A 177 10.40 10.22 0.49
CA ALA A 177 11.34 11.03 1.27
C ALA A 177 11.24 12.53 0.94
N ASP A 178 11.11 12.86 -0.36
CA ASP A 178 10.97 14.26 -0.79
C ASP A 178 9.65 14.87 -0.30
N VAL A 179 8.57 14.10 -0.31
CA VAL A 179 7.26 14.57 0.19
C VAL A 179 7.31 14.83 1.69
N TYR A 180 7.95 13.96 2.50
CA TYR A 180 8.13 14.20 3.92
C TYR A 180 9.07 15.40 4.18
N THR A 181 10.13 15.57 3.39
CA THR A 181 11.01 16.76 3.47
C THR A 181 10.24 18.05 3.19
N GLU A 182 9.38 18.04 2.18
CA GLU A 182 8.54 19.20 1.85
C GLU A 182 7.46 19.44 2.91
N PHE A 183 6.87 18.37 3.46
CA PHE A 183 5.94 18.42 4.59
C PHE A 183 6.57 19.11 5.82
N ASP A 184 7.82 18.74 6.15
CA ASP A 184 8.58 19.33 7.23
C ASP A 184 8.90 20.82 6.95
N ARG A 185 9.31 21.12 5.71
CA ARG A 185 9.60 22.49 5.29
C ARG A 185 8.38 23.42 5.40
N GLN A 186 7.18 22.89 5.17
CA GLN A 186 5.92 23.63 5.29
C GLN A 186 5.42 23.75 6.75
N GLY A 187 6.02 23.03 7.69
CA GLY A 187 5.63 23.07 9.11
C GLY A 187 4.23 22.48 9.36
N LEU A 188 3.87 21.41 8.64
CA LEU A 188 2.53 20.81 8.67
C LEU A 188 2.36 19.72 9.74
N GLN A 189 3.42 19.41 10.50
CA GLN A 189 3.40 18.36 11.51
C GLN A 189 2.40 18.68 12.62
N ARG A 190 1.58 17.67 12.96
CA ARG A 190 0.69 17.76 14.12
C ARG A 190 1.51 17.71 15.41
N ASP A 191 1.11 18.47 16.40
CA ASP A 191 1.66 18.30 17.74
C ASP A 191 1.19 16.98 18.36
N ALA A 192 1.85 16.57 19.46
CA ALA A 192 1.57 15.29 20.12
C ALA A 192 0.15 15.21 20.68
N ALA A 193 -0.43 16.33 21.11
CA ALA A 193 -1.78 16.37 21.68
C ALA A 193 -2.85 16.21 20.58
N ASP A 194 -2.66 16.86 19.44
CA ASP A 194 -3.54 16.74 18.28
C ASP A 194 -3.45 15.33 17.67
N LEU A 195 -2.24 14.79 17.47
CA LEU A 195 -2.08 13.42 16.97
C LEU A 195 -2.74 12.39 17.91
N ALA A 196 -2.61 12.58 19.23
CA ALA A 196 -3.27 11.72 20.20
C ALA A 196 -4.80 11.86 20.17
N ALA A 197 -5.33 13.06 19.88
CA ALA A 197 -6.76 13.25 19.66
C ALA A 197 -7.23 12.49 18.43
N ARG A 198 -6.53 12.62 17.31
CA ARG A 198 -6.83 11.86 16.08
C ARG A 198 -6.77 10.34 16.29
N LEU A 199 -5.80 9.86 17.06
CA LEU A 199 -5.74 8.43 17.41
C LEU A 199 -7.00 7.97 18.15
N ARG A 200 -7.48 8.74 19.12
CA ARG A 200 -8.72 8.40 19.87
C ARG A 200 -9.94 8.40 18.95
N GLU A 201 -10.10 9.42 18.11
CA GLU A 201 -11.21 9.53 17.16
C GLU A 201 -11.22 8.38 16.17
N VAL A 202 -10.10 8.11 15.51
CA VAL A 202 -9.95 6.99 14.56
C VAL A 202 -10.16 5.64 15.24
N SER A 203 -9.65 5.44 16.47
CA SER A 203 -9.83 4.19 17.21
C SER A 203 -11.30 3.92 17.54
N THR A 204 -12.05 4.97 17.87
CA THR A 204 -13.49 4.86 18.19
C THR A 204 -14.31 4.59 16.95
N ALA A 205 -13.96 5.21 15.81
CA ALA A 205 -14.68 5.15 14.54
C ALA A 205 -14.14 4.10 13.56
N ALA A 206 -13.27 3.18 14.02
CA ALA A 206 -12.49 2.30 13.13
C ALA A 206 -13.32 1.35 12.25
N ALA A 207 -14.57 1.02 12.64
CA ALA A 207 -15.46 0.19 11.83
C ALA A 207 -16.06 0.97 10.65
N ASP A 208 -16.48 2.20 10.91
CA ASP A 208 -17.09 3.11 9.93
C ASP A 208 -16.48 4.51 10.14
N LEU A 209 -15.50 4.86 9.30
CA LEU A 209 -14.74 6.10 9.44
C LEU A 209 -15.59 7.28 8.97
N PRO A 210 -15.94 8.24 9.87
CA PRO A 210 -16.69 9.44 9.49
C PRO A 210 -15.96 10.28 8.43
N ASP A 211 -16.72 11.00 7.63
CA ASP A 211 -16.22 11.82 6.53
C ASP A 211 -15.16 12.85 6.98
N GLU A 212 -15.33 13.42 8.16
CA GLU A 212 -14.39 14.39 8.76
C GLU A 212 -13.04 13.79 9.18
N LEU A 213 -12.96 12.46 9.25
CA LEU A 213 -11.72 11.73 9.53
C LEU A 213 -11.06 11.17 8.27
N ILE A 214 -11.64 11.37 7.09
CA ILE A 214 -11.02 11.00 5.81
C ILE A 214 -10.12 12.13 5.36
N GLY A 215 -8.83 11.87 5.18
CA GLY A 215 -7.88 12.90 4.75
C GLY A 215 -6.42 12.47 4.81
N ASN A 216 -5.55 13.33 4.28
CA ASN A 216 -4.12 13.05 4.19
C ASN A 216 -3.30 14.32 4.44
N ASP A 217 -2.59 14.36 5.57
CA ASP A 217 -1.74 15.50 5.93
C ASP A 217 -0.57 15.73 4.96
N LEU A 218 -0.14 14.69 4.22
CA LEU A 218 0.90 14.84 3.20
C LEU A 218 0.38 15.48 1.90
N GLU A 219 -0.94 15.60 1.70
CA GLU A 219 -1.52 16.12 0.46
C GLU A 219 -0.99 17.50 0.07
N PRO A 220 -0.89 18.51 0.97
CA PRO A 220 -0.36 19.82 0.61
C PRO A 220 1.10 19.75 0.09
N ALA A 221 1.95 18.94 0.73
CA ALA A 221 3.33 18.76 0.32
C ALA A 221 3.44 18.02 -1.03
N ALA A 222 2.65 16.96 -1.23
CA ALA A 222 2.61 16.23 -2.49
C ALA A 222 2.16 17.13 -3.65
N ARG A 223 1.14 17.96 -3.44
CA ARG A 223 0.63 18.95 -4.42
C ARG A 223 1.66 20.02 -4.76
N ALA A 224 2.44 20.48 -3.77
CA ALA A 224 3.51 21.45 -4.01
C ALA A 224 4.63 20.88 -4.91
N LEU A 225 4.92 19.58 -4.79
CA LEU A 225 5.93 18.89 -5.60
C LEU A 225 5.39 18.40 -6.95
N CYS A 226 4.09 18.15 -7.05
CA CYS A 226 3.43 17.60 -8.25
C CYS A 226 2.07 18.30 -8.47
N PRO A 227 2.04 19.47 -9.15
CA PRO A 227 0.81 20.23 -9.39
C PRO A 227 -0.28 19.48 -10.16
N GLU A 228 0.07 18.45 -10.94
CA GLU A 228 -0.90 17.61 -11.66
C GLU A 228 -1.86 16.85 -10.73
N ILE A 229 -1.51 16.74 -9.47
CA ILE A 229 -2.40 16.18 -8.43
C ILE A 229 -3.68 17.01 -8.32
N ASP A 230 -3.60 18.34 -8.48
CA ASP A 230 -4.76 19.23 -8.40
C ASP A 230 -5.83 18.89 -9.45
N GLU A 231 -5.39 18.63 -10.68
CA GLU A 231 -6.28 18.22 -11.78
C GLU A 231 -6.95 16.88 -11.46
N ALA A 232 -6.20 15.92 -10.94
CA ALA A 232 -6.74 14.61 -10.60
C ALA A 232 -7.74 14.67 -9.43
N LEU A 233 -7.51 15.53 -8.44
CA LEU A 233 -8.44 15.78 -7.34
C LEU A 233 -9.74 16.43 -7.84
N VAL A 234 -9.65 17.41 -8.74
CA VAL A 234 -10.82 18.05 -9.38
C VAL A 234 -11.59 17.01 -10.17
N MET A 235 -10.93 16.24 -11.04
CA MET A 235 -11.56 15.19 -11.85
C MET A 235 -12.30 14.17 -10.99
N ALA A 236 -11.70 13.71 -9.88
CA ALA A 236 -12.35 12.75 -8.98
C ALA A 236 -13.68 13.31 -8.43
N ARG A 237 -13.70 14.59 -8.04
CA ARG A 237 -14.91 15.27 -7.55
C ARG A 237 -15.95 15.47 -8.64
N GLU A 238 -15.55 15.91 -9.84
CA GLU A 238 -16.43 16.13 -10.99
C GLU A 238 -17.12 14.83 -11.46
N VAL A 239 -16.44 13.68 -11.30
CA VAL A 239 -17.08 12.39 -11.60
C VAL A 239 -17.87 11.82 -10.40
N GLY A 240 -18.07 12.60 -9.34
CA GLY A 240 -18.99 12.32 -8.25
C GLY A 240 -18.40 11.55 -7.08
N ALA A 241 -17.08 11.59 -6.87
CA ALA A 241 -16.49 11.08 -5.64
C ALA A 241 -16.94 11.91 -4.43
N HIS A 242 -17.37 11.26 -3.35
CA HIS A 242 -17.70 11.91 -2.09
C HIS A 242 -16.45 12.46 -1.43
N HIS A 243 -15.34 11.71 -1.50
CA HIS A 243 -14.01 12.15 -1.11
C HIS A 243 -13.03 11.95 -2.26
N ALA A 244 -12.12 12.90 -2.42
CA ALA A 244 -10.99 12.81 -3.33
C ALA A 244 -9.74 13.21 -2.54
N LEU A 245 -8.75 12.34 -2.48
CA LEU A 245 -7.52 12.54 -1.70
C LEU A 245 -6.31 11.89 -2.37
N VAL A 246 -5.13 12.39 -2.03
CA VAL A 246 -3.86 11.80 -2.45
C VAL A 246 -3.64 10.49 -1.70
N CYS A 247 -3.18 9.45 -2.39
CA CYS A 247 -2.88 8.16 -1.80
C CYS A 247 -1.45 8.14 -1.20
N GLY A 248 -1.33 8.05 0.13
CA GLY A 248 -0.04 8.08 0.82
C GLY A 248 0.75 9.34 0.48
N SER A 249 2.00 9.20 0.04
CA SER A 249 2.82 10.31 -0.47
C SER A 249 2.48 10.72 -1.92
N GLY A 250 1.52 10.08 -2.57
CA GLY A 250 1.14 10.35 -3.95
C GLY A 250 2.08 9.70 -5.00
N PRO A 251 1.98 10.15 -6.26
CA PRO A 251 1.09 11.16 -6.83
C PRO A 251 -0.32 10.64 -7.19
N THR A 252 -0.62 9.38 -6.96
CA THR A 252 -1.95 8.80 -7.25
C THR A 252 -3.01 9.49 -6.40
N VAL A 253 -4.15 9.81 -7.04
CA VAL A 253 -5.36 10.27 -6.37
C VAL A 253 -6.37 9.15 -6.31
N ILE A 254 -7.10 9.05 -5.20
CA ILE A 254 -8.24 8.16 -5.06
C ILE A 254 -9.52 8.96 -4.87
N GLY A 255 -10.62 8.43 -5.44
CA GLY A 255 -11.97 8.91 -5.18
C GLY A 255 -12.79 7.83 -4.47
N LEU A 256 -13.50 8.17 -3.40
CA LEU A 256 -14.39 7.26 -2.68
C LEU A 256 -15.83 7.45 -3.12
N PHE A 257 -16.54 6.34 -3.33
CA PHE A 257 -17.94 6.28 -3.79
C PHE A 257 -18.76 5.39 -2.87
N ALA A 258 -20.05 5.62 -2.77
CA ALA A 258 -20.94 4.80 -1.96
C ALA A 258 -20.90 3.30 -2.31
N ASP A 259 -20.66 2.99 -3.59
CA ASP A 259 -20.56 1.61 -4.07
C ASP A 259 -19.60 1.48 -5.27
N LEU A 260 -19.26 0.24 -5.62
CA LEU A 260 -18.39 -0.09 -6.74
C LEU A 260 -19.00 0.31 -8.09
N GLN A 261 -20.33 0.33 -8.23
CA GLN A 261 -20.98 0.71 -9.49
C GLN A 261 -20.78 2.20 -9.79
N GLY A 262 -20.90 3.06 -8.79
CA GLY A 262 -20.59 4.48 -8.88
C GLY A 262 -19.14 4.72 -9.30
N ALA A 263 -18.20 4.02 -8.64
CA ALA A 263 -16.77 4.11 -9.01
C ALA A 263 -16.51 3.63 -10.46
N ARG A 264 -17.16 2.55 -10.91
CA ARG A 264 -17.05 2.06 -12.29
C ARG A 264 -17.60 3.05 -13.31
N GLY A 265 -18.74 3.67 -13.00
CA GLY A 265 -19.30 4.74 -13.84
C GLY A 265 -18.36 5.94 -13.95
N ALA A 266 -17.70 6.33 -12.87
CA ALA A 266 -16.70 7.37 -12.83
C ALA A 266 -15.46 7.00 -13.65
N ALA A 267 -14.91 5.79 -13.50
CA ALA A 267 -13.78 5.31 -14.30
C ALA A 267 -14.09 5.28 -15.81
N ALA A 268 -15.32 4.91 -16.19
CA ALA A 268 -15.75 4.92 -17.59
C ALA A 268 -15.77 6.34 -18.17
N ARG A 269 -16.19 7.35 -17.40
CA ARG A 269 -16.14 8.76 -17.84
C ARG A 269 -14.73 9.29 -18.03
N LEU A 270 -13.76 8.72 -17.35
CA LEU A 270 -12.34 9.07 -17.44
C LEU A 270 -11.54 8.10 -18.34
N SER A 271 -12.19 7.31 -19.18
CA SER A 271 -11.55 6.25 -19.98
C SER A 271 -10.47 6.72 -20.95
N GLU A 272 -10.55 7.98 -21.41
CA GLU A 272 -9.56 8.58 -22.31
C GLU A 272 -8.28 9.04 -21.60
N ARG A 273 -8.32 9.19 -20.26
CA ARG A 273 -7.15 9.58 -19.48
C ARG A 273 -6.09 8.47 -19.51
N LYS A 274 -4.84 8.89 -19.54
CA LYS A 274 -3.66 8.00 -19.40
C LYS A 274 -2.79 8.49 -18.23
N PRO A 275 -2.31 7.59 -17.36
CA PRO A 275 -2.70 6.19 -17.24
C PRO A 275 -4.20 6.05 -16.95
N ARG A 276 -4.80 4.95 -17.42
CA ARG A 276 -6.24 4.75 -17.32
C ARG A 276 -6.69 4.58 -15.86
N PRO A 277 -7.70 5.33 -15.40
CA PRO A 277 -8.29 5.14 -14.08
C PRO A 277 -8.96 3.77 -13.93
N VAL A 278 -8.90 3.23 -12.72
CA VAL A 278 -9.43 1.90 -12.39
C VAL A 278 -10.38 2.00 -11.20
N ALA A 279 -11.52 1.33 -11.29
CA ALA A 279 -12.48 1.22 -10.19
C ALA A 279 -12.38 -0.15 -9.52
N VAL A 280 -12.21 -0.16 -8.21
CA VAL A 280 -12.03 -1.38 -7.41
C VAL A 280 -12.84 -1.32 -6.11
N ALA A 281 -13.06 -2.48 -5.50
CA ALA A 281 -13.60 -2.59 -4.15
C ALA A 281 -12.48 -2.65 -3.10
N PRO A 282 -12.76 -2.42 -1.81
CA PRO A 282 -11.88 -2.82 -0.74
C PRO A 282 -11.60 -4.32 -0.78
N TRP A 283 -10.35 -4.71 -0.50
CA TRP A 283 -9.95 -6.11 -0.42
C TRP A 283 -10.61 -6.79 0.77
N GLY A 284 -11.19 -7.97 0.55
CA GLY A 284 -11.86 -8.73 1.61
C GLY A 284 -13.23 -8.18 2.04
N ALA A 285 -13.77 -7.16 1.36
CA ALA A 285 -15.17 -6.80 1.52
C ALA A 285 -16.05 -7.95 1.00
N MET A 286 -17.04 -8.35 1.79
CA MET A 286 -18.06 -9.28 1.29
C MET A 286 -18.94 -8.52 0.29
N LEU A 287 -18.83 -8.90 -0.98
CA LEU A 287 -19.66 -8.38 -2.08
C LEU A 287 -21.05 -9.01 -2.04
#